data_2e7c115f058ac8a6b3867b0b02b0bc2b
#
_entry.id   2e7c115f058ac8a6b3867b0b02b0bc2b
#
_cell.length_a   1.000
_cell.length_b   1.000
_cell.length_c   1.000
_cell.angle_alpha   90.00
_cell.angle_beta   90.00
_cell.angle_gamma   90.00
#
_symmetry.space_group_name_H-M   'P 1'
#
loop_
_entity.id
_entity.type
_entity.pdbx_description
1 polymer ?
#
loop_
_entity_poly.entity_id
_entity_poly.type
_entity_poly.pdbx_seq_one_letter_code
_entity_poly.pdbx_strand_id
1 'polypeptide(L)'
;MSWANYKKQKTDFTQISKKVDEMGGVNKFKDSRFWKPTVDKAGNGSAKIRFLPCPEGEDLPWVQYYEHNFDEDGSYFVELCPTLLGRDCPVCKANGILWKSDTGDKENEKIASKRKRQVRYVSNIIVLRDTEEPENEGKVFLYQYGVKIFEKIKAALKPKDPDLPKIYVFDLFEGADFNLDIKKVKGFRNYDDSKFRETPSALFGGDEPKLKKLYEEQLYKLQPFKEESKFKSYEDLEKKFNEIVNGVKGNVQKKADELFGEDKPPVEEPLKKSSRKPKEEKEVVAKKEPTTEPENSEDEEVTVEENSDTLDWYNMLAE
;
A
#
# COMPACT_ATOMS: atom_id res chain seq x y z
N MET A 1 6.30 45.92 -25.48
CA MET A 1 7.59 45.76 -24.78
C MET A 1 8.72 46.18 -25.69
N SER A 2 9.64 47.02 -25.21
CA SER A 2 10.80 47.50 -26.00
C SER A 2 11.87 46.41 -26.08
N TRP A 3 12.53 46.25 -27.22
CA TRP A 3 13.67 45.37 -27.42
C TRP A 3 14.82 45.52 -26.39
N ALA A 4 14.96 46.77 -25.88
CA ALA A 4 15.90 47.07 -24.80
C ALA A 4 15.50 46.43 -23.45
N ASN A 5 14.22 46.23 -23.17
CA ASN A 5 13.72 45.56 -21.97
C ASN A 5 13.86 44.04 -22.12
N TYR A 6 13.71 43.49 -23.32
CA TYR A 6 13.92 42.05 -23.58
C TYR A 6 15.39 41.64 -23.31
N LYS A 7 16.36 42.48 -23.71
CA LYS A 7 17.79 42.22 -23.43
C LYS A 7 18.17 42.29 -21.95
N LYS A 8 17.38 43.00 -21.11
CA LYS A 8 17.61 43.12 -19.67
C LYS A 8 16.91 42.02 -18.87
N GLN A 9 15.85 41.41 -19.40
CA GLN A 9 15.24 40.22 -18.82
C GLN A 9 16.11 39.03 -19.17
N LYS A 10 17.15 38.76 -18.36
CA LYS A 10 17.70 37.40 -18.25
C LYS A 10 16.54 36.54 -17.73
N THR A 11 15.88 35.86 -18.63
CA THR A 11 14.88 34.85 -18.29
C THR A 11 15.60 33.86 -17.40
N ASP A 12 15.19 33.79 -16.14
CA ASP A 12 15.76 32.87 -15.18
C ASP A 12 15.41 31.46 -15.64
N PHE A 13 16.36 30.83 -16.31
CA PHE A 13 16.21 29.49 -16.89
C PHE A 13 15.83 28.47 -15.81
N THR A 14 16.24 28.71 -14.56
CA THR A 14 15.89 27.88 -13.41
C THR A 14 14.40 27.98 -13.09
N GLN A 15 13.80 29.17 -13.21
CA GLN A 15 12.34 29.34 -13.00
C GLN A 15 11.53 28.73 -14.14
N ILE A 16 12.03 28.81 -15.39
CA ILE A 16 11.37 28.19 -16.54
C ILE A 16 11.50 26.68 -16.46
N SER A 17 12.69 26.14 -16.13
CA SER A 17 12.89 24.71 -15.93
C SER A 17 11.96 24.18 -14.85
N LYS A 18 11.88 24.87 -13.71
CA LYS A 18 10.98 24.50 -12.62
C LYS A 18 9.50 24.53 -13.02
N LYS A 19 9.09 25.51 -13.83
CA LYS A 19 7.74 25.57 -14.39
C LYS A 19 7.47 24.51 -15.45
N VAL A 20 8.47 24.16 -16.26
CA VAL A 20 8.37 23.07 -17.24
C VAL A 20 8.25 21.72 -16.51
N ASP A 21 9.01 21.50 -15.44
CA ASP A 21 8.88 20.33 -14.58
C ASP A 21 7.49 20.26 -13.89
N GLU A 22 6.98 21.41 -13.46
CA GLU A 22 5.61 21.55 -12.93
C GLU A 22 4.53 21.32 -14.00
N MET A 23 4.77 21.68 -15.26
CA MET A 23 3.85 21.48 -16.38
C MET A 23 3.99 20.11 -17.04
N GLY A 24 5.14 19.46 -16.89
CA GLY A 24 5.51 18.18 -17.51
C GLY A 24 4.77 16.95 -17.01
N GLY A 25 3.70 17.10 -16.22
CA GLY A 25 2.69 16.07 -15.97
C GLY A 25 3.08 14.89 -15.08
N VAL A 26 4.36 14.77 -14.69
CA VAL A 26 4.84 13.59 -13.94
C VAL A 26 4.59 13.72 -12.42
N ASN A 27 4.30 14.92 -11.89
CA ASN A 27 4.19 15.14 -10.45
C ASN A 27 2.92 15.88 -9.96
N LYS A 28 1.86 15.94 -10.76
CA LYS A 28 0.60 16.65 -10.39
C LYS A 28 -0.11 16.12 -9.12
N PHE A 29 0.37 15.00 -8.55
CA PHE A 29 -0.24 14.35 -7.39
C PHE A 29 0.73 14.06 -6.23
N LYS A 30 1.93 14.67 -6.23
CA LYS A 30 2.85 14.49 -5.11
C LYS A 30 2.46 15.48 -4.00
N ASP A 31 1.76 15.00 -3.00
CA ASP A 31 1.54 15.75 -1.76
C ASP A 31 2.90 15.95 -1.08
N SER A 32 3.37 17.19 -1.05
CA SER A 32 4.69 17.57 -0.51
C SER A 32 4.82 17.35 1.00
N ARG A 33 3.71 17.09 1.69
CA ARG A 33 3.71 16.73 3.11
C ARG A 33 4.26 15.32 3.34
N PHE A 34 4.22 14.46 2.32
CA PHE A 34 4.69 13.08 2.43
C PHE A 34 6.17 12.94 2.12
N TRP A 35 6.90 12.42 3.08
CA TRP A 35 8.25 11.93 2.84
C TRP A 35 8.22 10.52 2.28
N LYS A 36 9.06 10.26 1.30
CA LYS A 36 9.32 8.92 0.76
C LYS A 36 10.82 8.69 0.77
N PRO A 37 11.27 7.58 1.35
CA PRO A 37 12.69 7.26 1.33
C PRO A 37 13.17 7.08 -0.11
N THR A 38 14.23 7.78 -0.45
CA THR A 38 14.91 7.65 -1.74
C THR A 38 15.79 6.41 -1.72
N VAL A 39 15.95 5.76 -2.85
CA VAL A 39 16.76 4.56 -3.03
C VAL A 39 17.71 4.75 -4.20
N ASP A 40 18.87 4.12 -4.13
CA ASP A 40 19.86 4.10 -5.19
C ASP A 40 19.36 3.31 -6.43
N LYS A 41 20.19 3.25 -7.47
CA LYS A 41 19.88 2.51 -8.71
C LYS A 41 19.69 1.01 -8.48
N ALA A 42 20.29 0.46 -7.43
CA ALA A 42 20.13 -0.95 -7.04
C ALA A 42 18.85 -1.19 -6.23
N GLY A 43 18.17 -0.13 -5.80
CA GLY A 43 16.96 -0.19 -5.00
C GLY A 43 17.21 -0.27 -3.50
N ASN A 44 18.43 0.07 -3.04
CA ASN A 44 18.78 0.14 -1.63
C ASN A 44 18.72 1.59 -1.13
N GLY A 45 18.42 1.78 0.14
CA GLY A 45 18.39 3.09 0.73
C GLY A 45 18.41 3.02 2.25
N SER A 46 18.86 4.09 2.89
CA SER A 46 18.88 4.19 4.33
C SER A 46 18.51 5.59 4.80
N ALA A 47 17.76 5.65 5.89
CA ALA A 47 17.43 6.89 6.55
C ALA A 47 17.28 6.66 8.05
N LYS A 48 17.37 7.74 8.82
CA LYS A 48 17.04 7.73 10.25
C LYS A 48 15.89 8.69 10.48
N ILE A 49 14.81 8.18 11.04
CA ILE A 49 13.62 8.95 11.35
C ILE A 49 13.22 8.78 12.81
N ARG A 50 12.42 9.67 13.32
CA ARG A 50 11.72 9.53 14.59
C ARG A 50 10.23 9.65 14.35
N PHE A 51 9.46 8.68 14.83
CA PHE A 51 8.01 8.77 14.89
C PHE A 51 7.63 9.80 15.96
N LEU A 52 6.58 10.57 15.68
CA LEU A 52 6.13 11.68 16.51
C LEU A 52 4.79 11.36 17.19
N PRO A 53 4.47 12.01 18.32
CA PRO A 53 3.22 11.79 19.03
C PRO A 53 1.99 12.13 18.20
N CYS A 54 0.82 11.77 18.71
CA CYS A 54 -0.43 12.18 18.09
C CYS A 54 -0.60 13.70 18.11
N PRO A 55 -1.14 14.29 17.04
CA PRO A 55 -1.51 15.70 17.01
C PRO A 55 -2.58 16.01 18.06
N GLU A 56 -2.59 17.25 18.54
CA GLU A 56 -3.59 17.71 19.53
C GLU A 56 -5.02 17.43 19.04
N GLY A 57 -5.81 16.79 19.92
CA GLY A 57 -7.22 16.43 19.65
C GLY A 57 -7.38 15.15 18.82
N GLU A 58 -6.33 14.38 18.64
CA GLU A 58 -6.37 13.04 18.04
C GLU A 58 -5.92 11.98 19.07
N ASP A 59 -6.47 10.76 18.98
CA ASP A 59 -6.23 9.71 19.99
C ASP A 59 -4.99 8.87 19.70
N LEU A 60 -4.59 8.77 18.43
CA LEU A 60 -3.51 7.88 18.00
C LEU A 60 -2.46 8.60 17.16
N PRO A 61 -1.16 8.24 17.33
CA PRO A 61 -0.08 8.79 16.52
C PRO A 61 0.03 8.18 15.12
N TRP A 62 -0.98 7.43 14.71
CA TRP A 62 -1.12 6.90 13.34
C TRP A 62 -2.56 6.83 12.92
N VAL A 63 -2.77 6.82 11.61
CA VAL A 63 -4.03 6.48 10.97
C VAL A 63 -3.82 5.24 10.11
N GLN A 64 -4.78 4.31 10.17
CA GLN A 64 -4.81 3.12 9.31
C GLN A 64 -5.89 3.28 8.26
N TYR A 65 -5.61 2.85 7.03
CA TYR A 65 -6.60 2.75 5.97
C TYR A 65 -6.28 1.60 5.01
N TYR A 66 -7.23 1.27 4.15
CA TYR A 66 -7.08 0.27 3.11
C TYR A 66 -7.02 0.94 1.75
N GLU A 67 -6.14 0.45 0.86
CA GLU A 67 -6.08 0.86 -0.53
C GLU A 67 -5.99 -0.34 -1.46
N HIS A 68 -6.54 -0.22 -2.66
CA HIS A 68 -6.22 -1.08 -3.77
C HIS A 68 -5.15 -0.39 -4.62
N ASN A 69 -4.03 -1.07 -4.84
CA ASN A 69 -2.94 -0.56 -5.65
C ASN A 69 -2.42 -1.69 -6.53
N PHE A 70 -2.82 -1.68 -7.79
CA PHE A 70 -2.41 -2.68 -8.78
C PHE A 70 -2.36 -2.06 -10.18
N ASP A 71 -1.66 -2.73 -11.08
CA ASP A 71 -1.60 -2.38 -12.49
C ASP A 71 -2.19 -3.51 -13.34
N GLU A 72 -2.78 -3.16 -14.45
CA GLU A 72 -3.19 -4.08 -15.52
C GLU A 72 -2.65 -3.52 -16.83
N ASP A 73 -1.67 -4.19 -17.42
CA ASP A 73 -1.01 -3.82 -18.68
C ASP A 73 -0.65 -2.34 -18.81
N GLY A 74 -0.05 -1.77 -17.74
CA GLY A 74 0.37 -0.38 -17.69
C GLY A 74 -0.72 0.62 -17.27
N SER A 75 -1.95 0.16 -17.01
CA SER A 75 -3.02 0.97 -16.44
C SER A 75 -3.08 0.76 -14.93
N TYR A 76 -2.97 1.85 -14.16
CA TYR A 76 -2.89 1.78 -12.70
C TYR A 76 -4.23 2.06 -12.03
N PHE A 77 -4.61 1.16 -11.12
CA PHE A 77 -5.70 1.37 -10.18
C PHE A 77 -5.13 1.68 -8.81
N VAL A 78 -5.27 2.93 -8.34
CA VAL A 78 -4.84 3.35 -7.01
C VAL A 78 -6.00 4.11 -6.38
N GLU A 79 -6.71 3.47 -5.43
CA GLU A 79 -7.88 4.04 -4.77
C GLU A 79 -8.04 3.52 -3.34
N LEU A 80 -8.60 4.36 -2.48
CA LEU A 80 -8.94 3.97 -1.12
C LEU A 80 -10.08 2.94 -1.12
N CYS A 81 -9.96 1.93 -0.27
CA CYS A 81 -10.98 0.89 -0.14
C CYS A 81 -12.04 1.31 0.90
N PRO A 82 -13.30 1.49 0.51
CA PRO A 82 -14.35 1.97 1.42
C PRO A 82 -14.78 0.97 2.49
N THR A 83 -14.26 -0.26 2.47
CA THR A 83 -14.55 -1.26 3.52
C THR A 83 -14.07 -0.82 4.91
N LEU A 84 -13.14 0.13 5.01
CA LEU A 84 -12.78 0.77 6.27
C LEU A 84 -13.97 1.51 6.93
N LEU A 85 -14.85 2.06 6.11
CA LEU A 85 -16.06 2.77 6.54
C LEU A 85 -17.29 1.85 6.64
N GLY A 86 -17.10 0.53 6.58
CA GLY A 86 -18.19 -0.43 6.53
C GLY A 86 -18.99 -0.44 5.23
N ARG A 87 -18.49 0.22 4.17
CA ARG A 87 -19.17 0.28 2.85
C ARG A 87 -18.62 -0.77 1.89
N ASP A 88 -19.47 -1.21 0.97
CA ASP A 88 -19.08 -2.16 -0.07
C ASP A 88 -18.00 -1.60 -1.01
N CYS A 89 -17.14 -2.49 -1.49
CA CYS A 89 -16.09 -2.17 -2.46
C CYS A 89 -16.21 -3.12 -3.68
N PRO A 90 -16.33 -2.58 -4.90
CA PRO A 90 -16.47 -3.42 -6.09
C PRO A 90 -15.25 -4.28 -6.37
N VAL A 91 -14.05 -3.80 -6.05
CA VAL A 91 -12.80 -4.57 -6.21
C VAL A 91 -12.74 -5.74 -5.23
N CYS A 92 -13.08 -5.50 -3.94
CA CYS A 92 -13.17 -6.56 -2.94
C CYS A 92 -14.22 -7.62 -3.32
N LYS A 93 -15.37 -7.19 -3.84
CA LYS A 93 -16.44 -8.08 -4.30
C LYS A 93 -15.99 -8.95 -5.48
N ALA A 94 -15.36 -8.33 -6.48
CA ALA A 94 -14.81 -9.06 -7.63
C ALA A 94 -13.73 -10.07 -7.21
N ASN A 95 -12.82 -9.67 -6.31
CA ASN A 95 -11.81 -10.58 -5.76
C ASN A 95 -12.44 -11.73 -4.96
N GLY A 96 -13.49 -11.45 -4.18
CA GLY A 96 -14.21 -12.49 -3.44
C GLY A 96 -14.83 -13.55 -4.35
N ILE A 97 -15.24 -13.19 -5.57
CA ILE A 97 -15.73 -14.15 -6.58
C ILE A 97 -14.56 -15.00 -7.09
N LEU A 98 -13.42 -14.39 -7.39
CA LEU A 98 -12.22 -15.10 -7.87
C LEU A 98 -11.69 -16.10 -6.85
N TRP A 99 -11.66 -15.73 -5.56
CA TRP A 99 -11.25 -16.62 -4.46
C TRP A 99 -12.22 -17.80 -4.23
N LYS A 100 -13.51 -17.60 -4.52
CA LYS A 100 -14.54 -18.63 -4.34
C LYS A 100 -14.75 -19.49 -5.57
N SER A 101 -14.15 -19.14 -6.70
CA SER A 101 -14.24 -19.96 -7.90
C SER A 101 -13.48 -21.26 -7.67
N ASP A 102 -14.23 -22.33 -7.48
CA ASP A 102 -13.82 -23.69 -7.07
C ASP A 102 -13.05 -24.45 -8.19
N THR A 103 -12.41 -23.71 -9.06
CA THR A 103 -11.79 -24.28 -10.26
C THR A 103 -10.36 -24.74 -10.05
N GLY A 104 -9.78 -24.54 -8.84
CA GLY A 104 -8.36 -24.78 -8.61
C GLY A 104 -7.47 -23.98 -9.59
N ASP A 105 -8.02 -22.92 -10.15
CA ASP A 105 -7.38 -22.10 -11.16
C ASP A 105 -6.42 -21.12 -10.48
N LYS A 106 -5.16 -21.53 -10.44
CA LYS A 106 -4.05 -20.71 -9.91
C LYS A 106 -3.97 -19.33 -10.58
N GLU A 107 -4.57 -19.14 -11.75
CA GLU A 107 -4.65 -17.85 -12.44
C GLU A 107 -5.59 -16.88 -11.72
N ASN A 108 -6.78 -17.34 -11.33
CA ASN A 108 -7.73 -16.54 -10.56
C ASN A 108 -7.15 -16.12 -9.20
N GLU A 109 -6.44 -17.03 -8.53
CA GLU A 109 -5.76 -16.72 -7.26
C GLU A 109 -4.68 -15.64 -7.44
N LYS A 110 -3.87 -15.73 -8.49
CA LYS A 110 -2.87 -14.70 -8.82
C LYS A 110 -3.49 -13.34 -9.08
N ILE A 111 -4.58 -13.30 -9.87
CA ILE A 111 -5.31 -12.06 -10.16
C ILE A 111 -5.86 -11.46 -8.88
N ALA A 112 -6.55 -12.25 -8.06
CA ALA A 112 -7.11 -11.79 -6.80
C ALA A 112 -6.04 -11.33 -5.82
N SER A 113 -4.90 -12.04 -5.72
CA SER A 113 -3.75 -11.65 -4.90
C SER A 113 -3.14 -10.31 -5.35
N LYS A 114 -3.03 -10.08 -6.66
CA LYS A 114 -2.53 -8.83 -7.23
C LYS A 114 -3.44 -7.64 -6.87
N ARG A 115 -4.75 -7.85 -6.89
CA ARG A 115 -5.77 -6.82 -6.68
C ARG A 115 -6.23 -6.67 -5.23
N LYS A 116 -5.75 -7.52 -4.31
CA LYS A 116 -6.17 -7.48 -2.90
C LYS A 116 -5.92 -6.12 -2.28
N ARG A 117 -6.79 -5.72 -1.35
CA ARG A 117 -6.59 -4.51 -0.55
C ARG A 117 -5.32 -4.61 0.28
N GLN A 118 -4.59 -3.52 0.38
CA GLN A 118 -3.36 -3.39 1.16
C GLN A 118 -3.63 -2.49 2.36
N VAL A 119 -3.13 -2.89 3.52
CA VAL A 119 -3.18 -2.05 4.73
C VAL A 119 -2.07 -1.01 4.65
N ARG A 120 -2.42 0.24 4.92
CA ARG A 120 -1.50 1.37 5.01
C ARG A 120 -1.66 2.10 6.32
N TYR A 121 -0.56 2.59 6.82
CA TYR A 121 -0.49 3.43 7.99
C TYR A 121 0.16 4.76 7.62
N VAL A 122 -0.27 5.84 8.27
CA VAL A 122 0.36 7.16 8.15
C VAL A 122 0.61 7.70 9.54
N SER A 123 1.82 8.17 9.78
CA SER A 123 2.23 8.85 11.00
C SER A 123 3.00 10.11 10.69
N ASN A 124 3.03 11.04 11.64
CA ASN A 124 4.00 12.11 11.63
C ASN A 124 5.38 11.55 11.96
N ILE A 125 6.39 11.99 11.23
CA ILE A 125 7.81 11.70 11.49
C ILE A 125 8.63 12.97 11.38
N ILE A 126 9.79 12.98 12.04
CA ILE A 126 10.86 13.89 11.71
C ILE A 126 12.01 13.11 11.09
N VAL A 127 12.57 13.64 10.01
CA VAL A 127 13.75 13.06 9.37
C VAL A 127 14.98 13.52 10.13
N LEU A 128 15.73 12.58 10.69
CA LEU A 128 16.97 12.85 11.44
C LEU A 128 18.20 12.74 10.54
N ARG A 129 18.14 11.86 9.55
CA ARG A 129 19.17 11.68 8.53
C ARG A 129 18.53 11.14 7.26
N ASP A 130 18.82 11.77 6.14
CA ASP A 130 18.47 11.31 4.80
C ASP A 130 19.72 11.38 3.93
N THR A 131 20.25 10.23 3.53
CA THR A 131 21.53 10.16 2.83
C THR A 131 21.43 10.71 1.41
N GLU A 132 20.26 10.53 0.77
CA GLU A 132 20.05 10.92 -0.62
C GLU A 132 19.47 12.33 -0.75
N GLU A 133 18.69 12.77 0.24
CA GLU A 133 18.03 14.08 0.25
C GLU A 133 18.29 14.79 1.61
N PRO A 134 19.53 15.26 1.88
CA PRO A 134 19.90 15.88 3.16
C PRO A 134 19.07 17.12 3.52
N GLU A 135 18.47 17.78 2.55
CA GLU A 135 17.57 18.91 2.75
C GLU A 135 16.28 18.56 3.51
N ASN A 136 15.94 17.28 3.63
CA ASN A 136 14.81 16.81 4.43
C ASN A 136 15.16 16.72 5.92
N GLU A 137 16.42 16.73 6.29
CA GLU A 137 16.85 16.59 7.68
C GLU A 137 16.32 17.73 8.56
N GLY A 138 15.82 17.38 9.73
CA GLY A 138 15.21 18.30 10.67
C GLY A 138 13.78 18.73 10.35
N LYS A 139 13.19 18.28 9.26
CA LYS A 139 11.81 18.61 8.87
C LYS A 139 10.83 17.52 9.27
N VAL A 140 9.60 17.96 9.58
CA VAL A 140 8.47 17.08 9.88
C VAL A 140 7.72 16.76 8.61
N PHE A 141 7.36 15.48 8.45
CA PHE A 141 6.62 14.96 7.32
C PHE A 141 5.58 13.94 7.77
N LEU A 142 4.64 13.64 6.88
CA LEU A 142 3.83 12.45 6.92
C LEU A 142 4.60 11.28 6.28
N TYR A 143 4.60 10.14 6.93
CA TYR A 143 5.20 8.91 6.39
C TYR A 143 4.15 7.84 6.24
N GLN A 144 3.96 7.38 5.00
CA GLN A 144 3.09 6.24 4.69
C GLN A 144 3.91 4.95 4.69
N TYR A 145 3.47 3.97 5.45
CA TYR A 145 4.16 2.67 5.57
C TYR A 145 3.18 1.51 5.62
N GLY A 146 3.70 0.31 5.39
CA GLY A 146 2.92 -0.93 5.40
C GLY A 146 3.05 -1.72 6.69
N VAL A 147 2.41 -2.90 6.71
CA VAL A 147 2.35 -3.81 7.86
C VAL A 147 3.73 -4.15 8.42
N LYS A 148 4.74 -4.38 7.58
CA LYS A 148 6.11 -4.75 8.04
C LYS A 148 6.73 -3.73 8.99
N ILE A 149 6.58 -2.43 8.72
CA ILE A 149 7.07 -1.37 9.61
C ILE A 149 6.17 -1.25 10.83
N PHE A 150 4.85 -1.39 10.66
CA PHE A 150 3.93 -1.36 11.79
C PHE A 150 4.18 -2.50 12.79
N GLU A 151 4.51 -3.70 12.31
CA GLU A 151 4.91 -4.82 13.17
C GLU A 151 6.14 -4.51 14.01
N LYS A 152 7.12 -3.77 13.47
CA LYS A 152 8.28 -3.30 14.24
C LYS A 152 7.89 -2.28 15.31
N ILE A 153 6.93 -1.40 15.02
CA ILE A 153 6.33 -0.48 16.01
C ILE A 153 5.65 -1.29 17.13
N LYS A 154 4.80 -2.26 16.76
CA LYS A 154 4.15 -3.15 17.74
C LYS A 154 5.17 -3.91 18.60
N ALA A 155 6.21 -4.43 17.98
CA ALA A 155 7.24 -5.17 18.71
C ALA A 155 8.01 -4.29 19.70
N ALA A 156 8.23 -3.01 19.39
CA ALA A 156 8.86 -2.06 20.32
C ALA A 156 7.92 -1.67 21.47
N LEU A 157 6.63 -1.42 21.17
CA LEU A 157 5.62 -1.08 22.18
C LEU A 157 5.27 -2.27 23.09
N LYS A 158 5.22 -3.48 22.52
CA LYS A 158 4.85 -4.72 23.22
C LYS A 158 5.79 -5.84 22.78
N PRO A 159 7.00 -5.90 23.33
CA PRO A 159 7.94 -6.96 23.00
C PRO A 159 7.37 -8.33 23.41
N LYS A 160 7.65 -9.37 22.58
CA LYS A 160 7.23 -10.74 22.90
C LYS A 160 7.93 -11.31 24.11
N ASP A 161 9.20 -10.94 24.30
CA ASP A 161 10.00 -11.28 25.46
C ASP A 161 9.71 -10.27 26.58
N PRO A 162 9.16 -10.71 27.75
CA PRO A 162 8.83 -9.83 28.87
C PRO A 162 10.05 -9.17 29.51
N ASP A 163 11.26 -9.73 29.30
CA ASP A 163 12.50 -9.19 29.83
C ASP A 163 13.03 -8.01 29.01
N LEU A 164 12.50 -7.80 27.80
CA LEU A 164 12.86 -6.65 26.99
C LEU A 164 12.09 -5.39 27.40
N PRO A 165 12.75 -4.24 27.43
CA PRO A 165 12.09 -2.99 27.78
C PRO A 165 11.06 -2.60 26.71
N LYS A 166 9.89 -2.15 27.14
CA LYS A 166 8.91 -1.50 26.26
C LYS A 166 9.42 -0.12 25.90
N ILE A 167 9.38 0.21 24.63
CA ILE A 167 9.81 1.52 24.12
C ILE A 167 8.58 2.21 23.50
N TYR A 168 8.17 3.33 24.08
CA TYR A 168 7.09 4.14 23.51
C TYR A 168 7.64 5.02 22.39
N VAL A 169 7.76 4.42 21.19
CA VAL A 169 8.49 4.98 20.03
C VAL A 169 7.99 6.35 19.55
N PHE A 170 6.81 6.76 19.96
CA PHE A 170 6.19 8.05 19.63
C PHE A 170 6.47 9.14 20.67
N ASP A 171 7.13 8.83 21.76
CA ASP A 171 7.42 9.79 22.80
C ASP A 171 8.57 10.71 22.41
N LEU A 172 8.47 12.00 22.78
CA LEU A 172 9.49 13.00 22.48
C LEU A 172 10.70 12.91 23.38
N PHE A 173 10.53 12.44 24.62
CA PHE A 173 11.60 12.36 25.65
C PHE A 173 12.17 10.95 25.78
N GLU A 174 11.30 9.93 25.75
CA GLU A 174 11.66 8.52 25.98
C GLU A 174 11.46 7.64 24.74
N GLY A 175 11.24 8.24 23.59
CA GLY A 175 11.08 7.51 22.35
C GLY A 175 12.39 7.02 21.75
N ALA A 176 12.33 6.33 20.61
CA ALA A 176 13.50 5.78 19.95
C ALA A 176 13.57 6.15 18.47
N ASP A 177 14.78 6.42 17.99
CA ASP A 177 15.03 6.60 16.56
C ASP A 177 14.82 5.30 15.81
N PHE A 178 14.24 5.39 14.62
CA PHE A 178 14.06 4.28 13.70
C PHE A 178 15.09 4.36 12.58
N ASN A 179 15.96 3.37 12.51
CA ASN A 179 16.87 3.19 11.39
C ASN A 179 16.11 2.44 10.29
N LEU A 180 15.75 3.15 9.25
CA LEU A 180 15.12 2.60 8.06
C LEU A 180 16.21 2.08 7.14
N ASP A 181 16.20 0.79 6.86
CA ASP A 181 17.10 0.12 5.93
C ASP A 181 16.24 -0.55 4.84
N ILE A 182 16.47 -0.19 3.60
CA ILE A 182 15.72 -0.68 2.45
C ILE A 182 16.65 -1.47 1.56
N LYS A 183 16.29 -2.71 1.28
CA LYS A 183 16.99 -3.57 0.34
C LYS A 183 16.03 -4.09 -0.73
N LYS A 184 16.52 -4.27 -1.95
CA LYS A 184 15.75 -4.91 -3.00
C LYS A 184 15.99 -6.42 -2.98
N VAL A 185 14.99 -7.20 -2.60
CA VAL A 185 15.05 -8.66 -2.55
C VAL A 185 14.00 -9.24 -3.51
N LYS A 186 14.43 -10.06 -4.46
CA LYS A 186 13.54 -10.67 -5.48
C LYS A 186 12.64 -9.65 -6.21
N GLY A 187 13.14 -8.44 -6.44
CA GLY A 187 12.39 -7.38 -7.11
C GLY A 187 11.52 -6.49 -6.20
N PHE A 188 11.35 -6.84 -4.93
CA PHE A 188 10.53 -6.11 -3.97
C PHE A 188 11.37 -5.38 -2.92
N ARG A 189 10.81 -4.28 -2.36
CA ARG A 189 11.42 -3.59 -1.23
C ARG A 189 11.28 -4.44 0.03
N ASN A 190 12.41 -4.70 0.68
CA ASN A 190 12.50 -5.41 1.96
C ASN A 190 12.95 -4.43 3.05
N TYR A 191 12.35 -4.55 4.25
CA TYR A 191 12.58 -3.69 5.41
C TYR A 191 13.04 -4.50 6.64
N ASP A 192 13.48 -5.75 6.46
CA ASP A 192 13.73 -6.68 7.57
C ASP A 192 14.86 -6.17 8.48
N ASP A 193 15.86 -5.50 7.92
CA ASP A 193 16.99 -4.93 8.66
C ASP A 193 16.66 -3.59 9.34
N SER A 194 15.51 -3.00 9.04
CA SER A 194 15.07 -1.78 9.70
C SER A 194 14.73 -2.06 11.17
N LYS A 195 15.16 -1.20 12.09
CA LYS A 195 14.95 -1.38 13.53
C LYS A 195 14.94 -0.09 14.33
N PHE A 196 14.24 -0.10 15.44
CA PHE A 196 14.38 0.94 16.45
C PHE A 196 15.71 0.81 17.19
N ARG A 197 16.24 1.94 17.68
CA ARG A 197 17.35 1.90 18.63
C ARG A 197 16.85 1.28 19.93
N GLU A 198 17.68 0.43 20.52
CA GLU A 198 17.37 -0.25 21.78
C GLU A 198 17.33 0.71 22.98
N THR A 199 18.10 1.80 22.90
CA THR A 199 18.16 2.79 23.96
C THR A 199 17.29 3.98 23.61
N PRO A 200 16.24 4.28 24.41
CA PRO A 200 15.45 5.49 24.28
C PRO A 200 16.31 6.75 24.42
N SER A 201 15.90 7.82 23.77
CA SER A 201 16.60 9.11 23.85
C SER A 201 15.63 10.25 23.59
N ALA A 202 15.85 11.38 24.27
CA ALA A 202 15.09 12.59 24.01
C ALA A 202 15.41 13.16 22.62
N LEU A 203 14.39 13.53 21.89
CA LEU A 203 14.53 14.24 20.62
C LEU A 203 15.14 15.63 20.89
N PHE A 204 16.04 16.10 20.02
CA PHE A 204 16.79 17.34 20.21
C PHE A 204 17.56 17.47 21.54
N GLY A 205 17.90 16.33 22.16
CA GLY A 205 18.55 16.34 23.47
C GLY A 205 17.65 16.84 24.61
N GLY A 206 16.33 16.87 24.43
CA GLY A 206 15.38 17.33 25.41
C GLY A 206 15.17 18.87 25.45
N ASP A 207 15.54 19.59 24.38
CA ASP A 207 15.32 21.04 24.24
C ASP A 207 13.81 21.34 24.22
N GLU A 208 13.23 21.64 25.39
CA GLU A 208 11.78 21.85 25.54
C GLU A 208 11.19 22.93 24.62
N PRO A 209 11.79 24.10 24.41
CA PRO A 209 11.32 25.08 23.47
C PRO A 209 11.16 24.53 22.04
N LYS A 210 12.13 23.74 21.57
CA LYS A 210 12.07 23.11 20.25
C LYS A 210 11.03 22.01 20.20
N LEU A 211 10.93 21.18 21.23
CA LEU A 211 9.93 20.12 21.32
C LEU A 211 8.50 20.69 21.32
N LYS A 212 8.28 21.75 22.11
CA LYS A 212 7.01 22.44 22.17
C LYS A 212 6.61 23.01 20.80
N LYS A 213 7.53 23.72 20.16
CA LYS A 213 7.30 24.27 18.80
C LYS A 213 6.98 23.18 17.78
N LEU A 214 7.70 22.04 17.81
CA LEU A 214 7.43 20.91 16.95
C LEU A 214 6.01 20.38 17.17
N TYR A 215 5.64 20.16 18.43
CA TYR A 215 4.35 19.59 18.79
C TYR A 215 3.16 20.51 18.44
N GLU A 216 3.27 21.79 18.75
CA GLU A 216 2.18 22.76 18.58
C GLU A 216 2.02 23.26 17.13
N GLU A 217 3.12 23.35 16.36
CA GLU A 217 3.11 24.06 15.08
C GLU A 217 3.39 23.18 13.85
N GLN A 218 4.01 21.99 14.03
CA GLN A 218 4.55 21.24 12.90
C GLN A 218 3.86 19.92 12.62
N LEU A 219 3.08 19.38 13.57
CA LEU A 219 2.38 18.13 13.37
C LEU A 219 1.21 18.29 12.40
N TYR A 220 1.13 17.39 11.45
CA TYR A 220 -0.01 17.28 10.54
C TYR A 220 -1.14 16.50 11.18
N LYS A 221 -2.39 16.94 10.98
CA LYS A 221 -3.57 16.20 11.38
C LYS A 221 -3.68 14.92 10.56
N LEU A 222 -4.02 13.81 11.22
CA LEU A 222 -4.14 12.47 10.64
C LEU A 222 -5.60 12.10 10.33
N GLN A 223 -6.56 12.62 11.09
CA GLN A 223 -7.99 12.37 10.89
C GLN A 223 -8.48 12.58 9.45
N PRO A 224 -8.01 13.62 8.70
CA PRO A 224 -8.43 13.82 7.32
C PRO A 224 -8.22 12.62 6.39
N PHE A 225 -7.36 11.67 6.70
CA PHE A 225 -7.16 10.45 5.91
C PHE A 225 -8.30 9.43 6.06
N LYS A 226 -9.13 9.55 7.10
CA LYS A 226 -10.33 8.72 7.33
C LYS A 226 -11.63 9.41 6.96
N GLU A 227 -11.59 10.68 6.55
CA GLU A 227 -12.81 11.41 6.18
C GLU A 227 -13.51 10.73 5.01
N GLU A 228 -14.83 10.62 5.12
CA GLU A 228 -15.66 10.00 4.09
C GLU A 228 -15.49 10.63 2.72
N SER A 229 -15.25 11.95 2.69
CA SER A 229 -14.99 12.74 1.47
C SER A 229 -13.79 12.26 0.64
N LYS A 230 -12.87 11.49 1.24
CA LYS A 230 -11.70 10.93 0.56
C LYS A 230 -11.99 9.64 -0.20
N PHE A 231 -13.12 9.00 0.11
CA PHE A 231 -13.50 7.73 -0.49
C PHE A 231 -14.50 7.96 -1.60
N LYS A 232 -14.19 7.42 -2.77
CA LYS A 232 -15.09 7.45 -3.92
C LYS A 232 -16.37 6.65 -3.67
N SER A 233 -17.42 6.95 -4.44
CA SER A 233 -18.64 6.15 -4.45
C SER A 233 -18.37 4.74 -4.99
N TYR A 234 -19.30 3.82 -4.73
CA TYR A 234 -19.21 2.46 -5.29
C TYR A 234 -19.19 2.50 -6.81
N GLU A 235 -20.06 3.31 -7.41
CA GLU A 235 -20.24 3.46 -8.85
C GLU A 235 -19.00 4.02 -9.54
N ASP A 236 -18.35 5.04 -8.94
CA ASP A 236 -17.10 5.62 -9.46
C ASP A 236 -15.94 4.62 -9.40
N LEU A 237 -15.85 3.86 -8.29
CA LEU A 237 -14.85 2.80 -8.15
C LEU A 237 -15.09 1.67 -9.14
N GLU A 238 -16.34 1.24 -9.32
CA GLU A 238 -16.73 0.18 -10.26
C GLU A 238 -16.44 0.58 -11.70
N LYS A 239 -16.81 1.81 -12.08
CA LYS A 239 -16.51 2.36 -13.41
C LYS A 239 -15.01 2.34 -13.68
N LYS A 240 -14.19 2.92 -12.78
CA LYS A 240 -12.74 2.95 -12.94
C LYS A 240 -12.14 1.55 -12.97
N PHE A 241 -12.63 0.64 -12.12
CA PHE A 241 -12.18 -0.75 -12.08
C PHE A 241 -12.46 -1.46 -13.41
N ASN A 242 -13.68 -1.31 -13.94
CA ASN A 242 -14.08 -1.90 -15.21
C ASN A 242 -13.32 -1.31 -16.40
N GLU A 243 -13.06 -0.01 -16.42
CA GLU A 243 -12.23 0.65 -17.44
C GLU A 243 -10.82 0.05 -17.49
N ILE A 244 -10.21 -0.20 -16.34
CA ILE A 244 -8.85 -0.76 -16.26
C ILE A 244 -8.85 -2.24 -16.63
N VAL A 245 -9.76 -3.03 -16.07
CA VAL A 245 -9.78 -4.48 -16.27
C VAL A 245 -10.29 -4.87 -17.67
N ASN A 246 -11.30 -4.16 -18.19
CA ASN A 246 -11.91 -4.46 -19.49
C ASN A 246 -11.27 -3.69 -20.65
N GLY A 247 -10.68 -2.51 -20.38
CA GLY A 247 -9.93 -1.74 -21.38
C GLY A 247 -8.75 -2.50 -21.94
N VAL A 248 -8.11 -3.34 -21.10
CA VAL A 248 -7.04 -4.25 -21.49
C VAL A 248 -7.54 -5.32 -22.47
N LYS A 249 -8.68 -5.94 -22.17
CA LYS A 249 -9.28 -6.96 -23.09
C LYS A 249 -9.66 -6.35 -24.44
N GLY A 250 -10.17 -5.12 -24.46
CA GLY A 250 -10.48 -4.40 -25.70
C GLY A 250 -9.27 -4.04 -26.55
N ASN A 251 -8.12 -3.72 -25.90
CA ASN A 251 -6.88 -3.44 -26.62
C ASN A 251 -6.20 -4.69 -27.19
N VAL A 252 -6.29 -5.82 -26.49
CA VAL A 252 -5.77 -7.11 -26.97
C VAL A 252 -6.58 -7.57 -28.19
N GLN A 253 -7.91 -7.42 -28.14
CA GLN A 253 -8.78 -7.78 -29.25
C GLN A 253 -8.52 -6.87 -30.47
N LYS A 254 -8.41 -5.54 -30.28
CA LYS A 254 -8.06 -4.62 -31.37
C LYS A 254 -6.70 -4.89 -31.98
N LYS A 255 -5.67 -5.18 -31.16
CA LYS A 255 -4.35 -5.55 -31.66
C LYS A 255 -4.35 -6.92 -32.37
N ALA A 256 -5.15 -7.87 -31.91
CA ALA A 256 -5.32 -9.14 -32.59
C ALA A 256 -6.03 -8.96 -33.95
N ASP A 257 -7.08 -8.15 -34.00
CA ASP A 257 -7.79 -7.83 -35.24
C ASP A 257 -6.94 -7.04 -36.25
N GLU A 258 -6.04 -6.14 -35.75
CA GLU A 258 -5.04 -5.43 -36.56
C GLU A 258 -3.91 -6.33 -37.09
N LEU A 259 -3.50 -7.34 -36.30
CA LEU A 259 -2.38 -8.24 -36.65
C LEU A 259 -2.81 -9.43 -37.53
N PHE A 260 -4.06 -9.87 -37.44
CA PHE A 260 -4.53 -11.09 -38.08
C PHE A 260 -5.57 -10.86 -39.16
N GLY A 261 -5.84 -9.60 -39.57
CA GLY A 261 -6.65 -9.23 -40.73
C GLY A 261 -7.89 -10.10 -40.97
N GLU A 262 -9.01 -9.50 -41.17
CA GLU A 262 -10.34 -10.10 -41.33
C GLU A 262 -10.37 -11.38 -42.20
N ASP A 263 -10.29 -12.55 -41.58
CA ASP A 263 -10.84 -13.78 -42.09
C ASP A 263 -11.94 -14.24 -41.13
N LYS A 264 -13.17 -13.85 -41.43
CA LYS A 264 -14.36 -14.33 -40.72
C LYS A 264 -14.69 -15.74 -41.24
N PRO A 265 -14.65 -16.79 -40.40
CA PRO A 265 -15.29 -18.03 -40.72
C PRO A 265 -16.82 -17.86 -40.74
N PRO A 266 -17.55 -18.54 -41.60
CA PRO A 266 -18.99 -18.36 -41.75
C PRO A 266 -19.74 -18.79 -40.49
N VAL A 267 -20.72 -17.97 -40.12
CA VAL A 267 -21.63 -18.19 -38.99
C VAL A 267 -22.52 -19.38 -39.34
N GLU A 268 -22.35 -20.50 -38.64
CA GLU A 268 -23.33 -21.59 -38.64
C GLU A 268 -24.48 -21.25 -37.68
N GLU A 269 -25.70 -21.28 -38.21
CA GLU A 269 -26.95 -21.12 -37.48
C GLU A 269 -27.18 -22.23 -36.44
N PRO A 270 -27.87 -21.96 -35.33
CA PRO A 270 -28.04 -22.95 -34.25
C PRO A 270 -29.11 -24.01 -34.63
N LEU A 271 -28.70 -25.26 -34.69
CA LEU A 271 -29.57 -26.41 -34.79
C LEU A 271 -30.36 -26.67 -33.51
N LYS A 272 -31.66 -26.90 -33.70
CA LYS A 272 -32.73 -27.08 -32.73
C LYS A 272 -32.48 -28.23 -31.75
N LYS A 273 -32.86 -28.00 -30.50
CA LYS A 273 -32.92 -28.95 -29.38
C LYS A 273 -33.73 -30.21 -29.71
N SER A 274 -33.18 -31.37 -29.44
CA SER A 274 -33.90 -32.63 -29.29
C SER A 274 -33.72 -33.13 -27.85
N SER A 275 -34.86 -33.26 -27.22
CA SER A 275 -35.03 -33.76 -25.85
C SER A 275 -34.83 -35.29 -25.77
N ARG A 276 -34.03 -35.76 -24.82
CA ARG A 276 -34.25 -37.08 -24.23
C ARG A 276 -33.83 -37.10 -22.72
N LYS A 277 -34.81 -37.54 -21.92
CA LYS A 277 -34.76 -37.74 -20.47
C LYS A 277 -34.04 -39.04 -20.06
N PRO A 278 -33.85 -39.28 -18.78
CA PRO A 278 -32.70 -39.96 -18.18
C PRO A 278 -32.93 -41.45 -17.91
N LYS A 279 -31.87 -42.17 -17.60
CA LYS A 279 -31.99 -43.51 -16.94
C LYS A 279 -30.99 -43.62 -15.80
N GLU A 280 -31.51 -44.04 -14.68
CA GLU A 280 -30.96 -44.33 -13.39
C GLU A 280 -30.06 -45.57 -13.32
N GLU A 281 -29.38 -45.65 -12.16
CA GLU A 281 -28.88 -46.86 -11.46
C GLU A 281 -27.48 -47.38 -11.84
N LYS A 282 -26.53 -47.71 -10.97
CA LYS A 282 -26.51 -48.24 -9.58
C LYS A 282 -25.13 -48.09 -8.96
N GLU A 283 -25.15 -48.04 -7.62
CA GLU A 283 -24.04 -48.27 -6.68
C GLU A 283 -23.15 -49.46 -6.95
N VAL A 284 -21.86 -49.37 -6.60
CA VAL A 284 -21.13 -50.41 -5.85
C VAL A 284 -19.99 -49.83 -5.02
N VAL A 285 -20.01 -50.15 -3.75
CA VAL A 285 -19.04 -49.92 -2.67
C VAL A 285 -17.85 -50.84 -2.78
N ALA A 286 -16.61 -50.39 -2.46
CA ALA A 286 -15.66 -51.10 -1.62
C ALA A 286 -14.31 -50.38 -1.37
N LYS A 287 -14.12 -50.06 -0.10
CA LYS A 287 -12.95 -50.10 0.79
C LYS A 287 -11.58 -50.59 0.25
N LYS A 288 -10.53 -49.81 0.57
CA LYS A 288 -9.42 -50.13 1.53
C LYS A 288 -8.27 -49.13 1.43
N GLU A 289 -7.87 -48.60 2.56
CA GLU A 289 -6.54 -48.03 2.92
C GLU A 289 -5.47 -49.17 3.06
N PRO A 290 -4.18 -48.90 3.43
CA PRO A 290 -3.39 -47.70 3.63
C PRO A 290 -1.92 -47.74 3.13
N THR A 291 -1.15 -46.65 3.43
CA THR A 291 0.30 -46.58 3.75
C THR A 291 1.26 -46.20 2.62
N THR A 292 1.91 -45.08 2.68
CA THR A 292 3.21 -44.68 3.28
C THR A 292 3.65 -43.33 2.75
N GLU A 293 4.04 -42.44 3.70
CA GLU A 293 4.86 -41.25 3.47
C GLU A 293 6.30 -41.64 3.03
N PRO A 294 7.11 -40.72 2.44
CA PRO A 294 7.76 -39.69 3.24
C PRO A 294 8.07 -38.33 2.57
N GLU A 295 8.07 -37.32 3.43
CA GLU A 295 9.04 -36.22 3.61
C GLU A 295 9.28 -35.15 2.54
N ASN A 296 8.83 -33.96 2.94
CA ASN A 296 9.60 -32.72 3.12
C ASN A 296 9.94 -31.84 1.90
N SER A 297 9.21 -30.76 1.77
CA SER A 297 9.78 -29.43 1.50
C SER A 297 8.79 -28.36 1.96
N GLU A 298 9.19 -27.65 3.03
CA GLU A 298 8.51 -26.55 3.66
C GLU A 298 8.45 -25.34 2.70
N ASP A 299 7.27 -25.06 2.17
CA ASP A 299 6.89 -23.72 1.70
C ASP A 299 5.83 -23.19 2.67
N GLU A 300 6.25 -22.36 3.63
CA GLU A 300 5.37 -21.63 4.52
C GLU A 300 4.50 -20.66 3.73
N GLU A 301 3.33 -21.11 3.39
CA GLU A 301 2.21 -20.30 2.95
C GLU A 301 1.64 -19.57 4.17
N VAL A 302 2.01 -18.31 4.35
CA VAL A 302 1.43 -17.43 5.38
C VAL A 302 -0.01 -17.13 4.97
N THR A 303 -0.93 -17.97 5.38
CA THR A 303 -2.35 -17.67 5.42
C THR A 303 -2.56 -16.55 6.44
N VAL A 304 -2.95 -15.37 5.96
CA VAL A 304 -3.38 -14.27 6.83
C VAL A 304 -4.79 -14.61 7.29
N GLU A 305 -4.90 -15.26 8.43
CA GLU A 305 -6.14 -15.32 9.20
C GLU A 305 -6.58 -13.88 9.52
N GLU A 306 -7.85 -13.58 9.33
CA GLU A 306 -8.50 -12.36 9.82
C GLU A 306 -8.39 -12.36 11.35
N ASN A 307 -7.39 -11.67 11.86
CA ASN A 307 -7.11 -11.64 13.28
C ASN A 307 -8.10 -10.69 13.96
N SER A 308 -8.99 -11.25 14.76
CA SER A 308 -9.79 -10.56 15.79
C SER A 308 -8.89 -9.77 16.77
N ASP A 309 -7.62 -10.09 16.84
CA ASP A 309 -6.62 -9.49 17.72
C ASP A 309 -6.38 -7.99 17.46
N THR A 310 -6.75 -7.46 16.28
CA THR A 310 -6.65 -6.02 16.01
C THR A 310 -7.72 -5.20 16.73
N LEU A 311 -8.89 -5.77 17.00
CA LEU A 311 -9.97 -5.11 17.76
C LEU A 311 -9.67 -5.13 19.27
N ASP A 312 -9.14 -6.23 19.78
CA ASP A 312 -8.81 -6.37 21.19
C ASP A 312 -7.65 -5.46 21.60
N TRP A 313 -6.70 -5.25 20.71
CA TRP A 313 -5.59 -4.33 20.97
C TRP A 313 -6.02 -2.85 20.93
N TYR A 314 -7.04 -2.51 20.14
CA TYR A 314 -7.64 -1.17 20.09
C TYR A 314 -8.30 -0.80 21.42
N ASN A 315 -8.97 -1.79 22.06
CA ASN A 315 -9.63 -1.60 23.34
C ASN A 315 -8.63 -1.52 24.51
N MET A 316 -7.46 -2.14 24.38
CA MET A 316 -6.41 -2.16 25.41
C MET A 316 -5.60 -0.86 25.53
N LEU A 317 -5.65 0.02 24.52
CA LEU A 317 -5.00 1.34 24.54
C LEU A 317 -5.95 2.46 24.98
N ALA A 318 -7.24 2.15 25.16
CA ALA A 318 -8.26 3.09 25.61
C ALA A 318 -8.48 3.04 27.14
N GLU A 319 -7.82 2.11 27.87
CA GLU A 319 -7.71 2.08 29.33
C GLU A 319 -6.38 2.66 29.81
#